data_e5079c06a20495811b4e0d4915298701
#
_entry.id   e5079c06a20495811b4e0d4915298701
#
_cell.length_a   1.000
_cell.length_b   1.000
_cell.length_c   1.000
_cell.angle_alpha   90.00
_cell.angle_beta   90.00
_cell.angle_gamma   90.00
#
_symmetry.space_group_name_H-M   'P 1'
#
loop_
_entity.id
_entity.type
_entity.pdbx_description
1 polymer ?
#
loop_
_entity_poly.entity_id
_entity_poly.type
_entity_poly.pdbx_seq_one_letter_code
_entity_poly.pdbx_strand_id
1 'polypeptide(L)'
;MNQVSTPVKTGPNGRPVRAFVMPESLGGKLRVWHLLLLRRAVQLGVLLLFFGTVRWGWEAAGRPVLTGNLSSSELFGFVPLADPFAVLQIVLTGQFPLQEVILGAAIILTLYALLGGRVWCAWVCPINMVTDLSAWLRRRLGISDLFRLSRNTRYTVLVLALLLSVLTGVAAFEWISPISMLHRELIFGIGLGWTAVLGVFLFDLFILRNGWCGHLCPLGAFYALVGKLALLRIRFDTPTCTHCGECAKVCPEPQVLNLKAAAAAGMIASGECTNCGRCITICPEDTLQFNLRRFIEAPLKPDTTQSNQRRTA
;
A
#
# COMPACT_ATOMS: atom_id res chain seq x y z
N MET A 1 0.69 -43.89 27.86
CA MET A 1 0.34 -42.48 27.58
C MET A 1 0.26 -42.35 26.08
N ASN A 2 -0.95 -42.47 25.51
CA ASN A 2 -1.19 -42.36 24.06
C ASN A 2 -1.13 -40.85 23.70
N GLN A 3 -0.09 -40.45 23.00
CA GLN A 3 -0.09 -39.16 22.29
C GLN A 3 -1.13 -39.27 21.17
N VAL A 4 -2.27 -38.63 21.37
CA VAL A 4 -3.24 -38.36 20.31
C VAL A 4 -2.54 -37.42 19.32
N SER A 5 -1.99 -37.98 18.26
CA SER A 5 -1.48 -37.23 17.14
C SER A 5 -2.63 -36.46 16.50
N THR A 6 -2.74 -35.17 16.78
CA THR A 6 -3.66 -34.28 16.06
C THR A 6 -3.38 -34.41 14.56
N PRO A 7 -4.39 -34.67 13.71
CA PRO A 7 -4.17 -34.84 12.27
C PRO A 7 -3.54 -33.56 11.70
N VAL A 8 -2.36 -33.68 11.14
CA VAL A 8 -1.66 -32.57 10.48
C VAL A 8 -2.47 -32.20 9.24
N LYS A 9 -3.06 -31.00 9.25
CA LYS A 9 -3.77 -30.51 8.06
C LYS A 9 -2.80 -30.44 6.89
N THR A 10 -3.11 -31.10 5.80
CA THR A 10 -2.34 -31.04 4.54
C THR A 10 -2.96 -30.03 3.58
N GLY A 11 -2.13 -29.27 2.91
CA GLY A 11 -2.55 -28.36 1.86
C GLY A 11 -2.93 -29.09 0.56
N PRO A 12 -3.44 -28.37 -0.45
CA PRO A 12 -3.83 -28.96 -1.74
C PRO A 12 -2.70 -29.66 -2.49
N ASN A 13 -1.46 -29.31 -2.18
CA ASN A 13 -0.23 -29.89 -2.74
C ASN A 13 0.30 -31.10 -1.95
N GLY A 14 -0.48 -31.61 -0.98
CA GLY A 14 -0.09 -32.73 -0.12
C GLY A 14 0.94 -32.41 0.96
N ARG A 15 1.42 -31.16 1.06
CA ARG A 15 2.37 -30.72 2.07
C ARG A 15 1.68 -30.36 3.38
N PRO A 16 2.33 -30.56 4.55
CA PRO A 16 1.77 -30.16 5.82
C PRO A 16 1.60 -28.63 5.88
N VAL A 17 0.43 -28.16 6.32
CA VAL A 17 0.17 -26.73 6.50
C VAL A 17 0.96 -26.26 7.72
N ARG A 18 1.91 -25.37 7.50
CA ARG A 18 2.70 -24.73 8.56
C ARG A 18 2.10 -23.37 8.89
N ALA A 19 1.82 -23.13 10.16
CA ALA A 19 1.52 -21.79 10.66
C ALA A 19 2.83 -21.00 10.77
N PHE A 20 2.75 -19.70 10.54
CA PHE A 20 3.90 -18.84 10.78
C PHE A 20 4.23 -18.79 12.29
N VAL A 21 5.48 -19.07 12.63
CA VAL A 21 6.03 -18.94 13.98
C VAL A 21 7.12 -17.87 13.94
N MET A 22 7.01 -16.89 14.84
CA MET A 22 8.04 -15.85 14.94
C MET A 22 9.37 -16.45 15.39
N PRO A 23 10.46 -16.24 14.64
CA PRO A 23 11.78 -16.71 15.07
C PRO A 23 12.20 -16.13 16.41
N GLU A 24 12.81 -16.93 17.27
CA GLU A 24 13.32 -16.47 18.58
C GLU A 24 14.58 -15.64 18.44
N SER A 25 15.44 -15.98 17.47
CA SER A 25 16.70 -15.28 17.23
C SER A 25 16.48 -13.85 16.75
N LEU A 26 17.35 -12.92 17.20
CA LEU A 26 17.29 -11.51 16.79
C LEU A 26 17.42 -11.36 15.26
N GLY A 27 18.34 -12.10 14.64
CA GLY A 27 18.51 -12.09 13.19
C GLY A 27 17.26 -12.58 12.43
N GLY A 28 16.58 -13.61 12.95
CA GLY A 28 15.30 -14.07 12.41
C GLY A 28 14.20 -13.02 12.54
N LYS A 29 14.07 -12.36 13.68
CA LYS A 29 13.11 -11.25 13.87
C LYS A 29 13.40 -10.10 12.92
N LEU A 30 14.66 -9.70 12.75
CA LEU A 30 15.06 -8.66 11.82
C LEU A 30 14.72 -9.05 10.38
N ARG A 31 14.91 -10.33 9.99
CA ARG A 31 14.52 -10.82 8.65
C ARG A 31 13.00 -10.71 8.43
N VAL A 32 12.17 -10.96 9.44
CA VAL A 32 10.71 -10.78 9.32
C VAL A 32 10.34 -9.29 9.28
N TRP A 33 11.02 -8.45 10.02
CA TRP A 33 10.68 -7.02 10.15
C TRP A 33 11.38 -6.10 9.15
N HIS A 34 12.36 -6.58 8.37
CA HIS A 34 13.18 -5.71 7.53
C HIS A 34 12.35 -4.82 6.59
N LEU A 35 11.32 -5.35 5.91
CA LEU A 35 10.46 -4.54 5.04
C LEU A 35 9.59 -3.55 5.83
N LEU A 36 9.18 -3.91 7.04
CA LEU A 36 8.48 -2.98 7.93
C LEU A 36 9.39 -1.83 8.35
N LEU A 37 10.60 -2.16 8.83
CA LEU A 37 11.58 -1.16 9.26
C LEU A 37 12.00 -0.25 8.12
N LEU A 38 12.25 -0.82 6.94
CA LEU A 38 12.61 -0.05 5.75
C LEU A 38 11.49 0.94 5.36
N ARG A 39 10.21 0.50 5.37
CA ARG A 39 9.09 1.40 5.11
C ARG A 39 8.99 2.52 6.13
N ARG A 40 9.18 2.21 7.43
CA ARG A 40 9.19 3.25 8.48
C ARG A 40 10.35 4.22 8.31
N ALA A 41 11.53 3.71 7.97
CA ALA A 41 12.69 4.55 7.69
C ALA A 41 12.43 5.50 6.50
N VAL A 42 11.82 5.01 5.42
CA VAL A 42 11.45 5.86 4.27
C VAL A 42 10.40 6.90 4.67
N GLN A 43 9.31 6.51 5.34
CA GLN A 43 8.25 7.42 5.77
C GLN A 43 8.77 8.51 6.70
N LEU A 44 9.53 8.12 7.74
CA LEU A 44 10.13 9.08 8.67
C LEU A 44 11.23 9.90 8.01
N GLY A 45 12.03 9.31 7.11
CA GLY A 45 13.07 10.00 6.36
C GLY A 45 12.51 11.10 5.48
N VAL A 46 11.42 10.84 4.74
CA VAL A 46 10.75 11.87 3.91
C VAL A 46 10.22 13.01 4.77
N LEU A 47 9.54 12.70 5.89
CA LEU A 47 9.06 13.74 6.81
C LEU A 47 10.22 14.54 7.43
N LEU A 48 11.30 13.85 7.80
CA LEU A 48 12.49 14.48 8.36
C LEU A 48 13.20 15.38 7.35
N LEU A 49 13.24 15.00 6.08
CA LEU A 49 13.81 15.84 5.01
C LEU A 49 13.02 17.15 4.86
N PHE A 50 11.70 17.10 4.81
CA PHE A 50 10.87 18.31 4.78
C PHE A 50 11.10 19.17 6.03
N PHE A 51 11.01 18.57 7.20
CA PHE A 51 11.20 19.26 8.47
C PHE A 51 12.61 19.86 8.59
N GLY A 52 13.63 19.08 8.24
CA GLY A 52 15.03 19.49 8.34
C GLY A 52 15.36 20.62 7.38
N THR A 53 14.83 20.61 6.16
CA THR A 53 15.03 21.71 5.20
C THR A 53 14.35 22.99 5.70
N VAL A 54 13.11 22.91 6.20
CA VAL A 54 12.36 24.11 6.62
C VAL A 54 12.85 24.65 7.98
N ARG A 55 13.12 23.78 8.96
CA ARG A 55 13.42 24.20 10.34
C ARG A 55 14.91 24.31 10.63
N TRP A 56 15.74 23.49 9.99
CA TRP A 56 17.18 23.44 10.22
C TRP A 56 17.99 23.94 9.03
N GLY A 57 17.33 24.35 7.93
CA GLY A 57 18.01 24.90 6.75
C GLY A 57 18.92 23.90 6.05
N TRP A 58 18.52 22.61 5.98
CA TRP A 58 19.35 21.60 5.31
C TRP A 58 19.50 21.91 3.83
N GLU A 59 20.75 22.07 3.44
CA GLU A 59 21.17 22.37 2.08
C GLU A 59 22.17 21.33 1.59
N ALA A 60 22.14 21.08 0.30
CA ALA A 60 23.15 20.29 -0.41
C ALA A 60 23.65 21.14 -1.59
N ALA A 61 24.97 21.36 -1.65
CA ALA A 61 25.61 22.23 -2.65
C ALA A 61 25.02 23.67 -2.74
N GLY A 62 24.67 24.25 -1.57
CA GLY A 62 24.09 25.59 -1.48
C GLY A 62 22.64 25.71 -1.95
N ARG A 63 21.93 24.60 -2.04
CA ARG A 63 20.50 24.54 -2.38
C ARG A 63 19.71 23.73 -1.34
N PRO A 64 18.47 24.13 -1.05
CA PRO A 64 17.63 23.37 -0.12
C PRO A 64 17.40 21.96 -0.64
N VAL A 65 17.46 20.95 0.26
CA VAL A 65 17.37 19.55 -0.15
C VAL A 65 15.96 19.24 -0.68
N LEU A 66 14.91 19.65 0.04
CA LEU A 66 13.54 19.37 -0.34
C LEU A 66 12.60 20.49 0.14
N THR A 67 12.08 21.28 -0.76
CA THR A 67 11.14 22.37 -0.46
C THR A 67 9.72 22.04 -0.83
N GLY A 68 8.74 22.76 -0.26
CA GLY A 68 7.33 22.56 -0.55
C GLY A 68 6.63 21.59 0.40
N ASN A 69 5.74 20.77 -0.13
CA ASN A 69 4.94 19.80 0.62
C ASN A 69 4.77 18.48 -0.14
N LEU A 70 4.06 17.52 0.45
CA LEU A 70 3.83 16.19 -0.16
C LEU A 70 3.00 16.24 -1.46
N SER A 71 2.27 17.32 -1.72
CA SER A 71 1.48 17.47 -2.96
C SER A 71 2.23 18.22 -4.05
N SER A 72 3.17 19.11 -3.67
CA SER A 72 4.03 19.85 -4.60
C SER A 72 5.34 20.20 -3.92
N SER A 73 6.44 19.70 -4.42
CA SER A 73 7.77 19.88 -3.86
C SER A 73 8.83 20.00 -4.95
N GLU A 74 9.98 20.57 -4.56
CA GLU A 74 11.16 20.67 -5.41
C GLU A 74 12.33 19.99 -4.71
N LEU A 75 12.98 19.09 -5.41
CA LEU A 75 14.19 18.42 -4.94
C LEU A 75 15.42 19.21 -5.47
N PHE A 76 16.28 19.65 -4.55
CA PHE A 76 17.45 20.51 -4.82
C PHE A 76 17.13 21.80 -5.56
N GLY A 77 15.88 22.30 -5.52
CA GLY A 77 15.45 23.53 -6.17
C GLY A 77 15.44 23.49 -7.70
N PHE A 78 15.43 22.30 -8.33
CA PHE A 78 15.34 22.18 -9.80
C PHE A 78 14.55 20.98 -10.29
N VAL A 79 14.35 19.92 -9.48
CA VAL A 79 13.51 18.77 -9.88
C VAL A 79 12.13 18.97 -9.29
N PRO A 80 11.13 19.35 -10.10
CA PRO A 80 9.76 19.45 -9.60
C PRO A 80 9.19 18.05 -9.33
N LEU A 81 8.49 17.90 -8.21
CA LEU A 81 7.76 16.72 -7.83
C LEU A 81 6.35 17.14 -7.42
N ALA A 82 5.35 16.65 -8.10
CA ALA A 82 3.97 17.00 -7.80
C ALA A 82 3.09 15.74 -7.74
N ASP A 83 2.08 15.75 -6.86
CA ASP A 83 1.10 14.67 -6.81
C ASP A 83 0.21 14.71 -8.04
N PRO A 84 0.21 13.64 -8.88
CA PRO A 84 -0.61 13.60 -10.10
C PRO A 84 -2.11 13.74 -9.82
N PHE A 85 -2.59 13.31 -8.65
CA PHE A 85 -4.00 13.43 -8.29
C PHE A 85 -4.37 14.89 -7.95
N ALA A 86 -3.50 15.61 -7.25
CA ALA A 86 -3.69 17.04 -6.97
C ALA A 86 -3.69 17.85 -8.28
N VAL A 87 -2.72 17.56 -9.16
CA VAL A 87 -2.65 18.20 -10.49
C VAL A 87 -3.88 17.90 -11.33
N LEU A 88 -4.37 16.66 -11.33
CA LEU A 88 -5.62 16.30 -12.02
C LEU A 88 -6.81 17.12 -11.51
N GLN A 89 -6.94 17.31 -10.19
CA GLN A 89 -7.99 18.15 -9.62
C GLN A 89 -7.89 19.59 -10.12
N ILE A 90 -6.68 20.19 -10.10
CA ILE A 90 -6.44 21.56 -10.56
C ILE A 90 -6.80 21.71 -12.06
N VAL A 91 -6.36 20.79 -12.91
CA VAL A 91 -6.70 20.83 -14.34
C VAL A 91 -8.21 20.75 -14.57
N LEU A 92 -8.91 19.94 -13.80
CA LEU A 92 -10.37 19.82 -13.90
C LEU A 92 -11.13 21.07 -13.44
N THR A 93 -10.51 21.95 -12.63
CA THR A 93 -11.10 23.27 -12.32
C THR A 93 -10.99 24.28 -13.46
N GLY A 94 -10.39 23.91 -14.59
CA GLY A 94 -10.10 24.80 -15.72
C GLY A 94 -8.84 25.65 -15.55
N GLN A 95 -8.09 25.44 -14.49
CA GLN A 95 -6.80 26.11 -14.27
C GLN A 95 -5.66 25.22 -14.80
N PHE A 96 -4.80 25.80 -15.62
CA PHE A 96 -3.63 25.09 -16.14
C PHE A 96 -2.41 25.44 -15.24
N PRO A 97 -1.87 24.47 -14.48
CA PRO A 97 -0.69 24.70 -13.67
C PRO A 97 0.54 24.96 -14.55
N LEU A 98 1.57 25.55 -13.96
CA LEU A 98 2.85 25.79 -14.62
C LEU A 98 3.41 24.47 -15.21
N GLN A 99 4.14 24.58 -16.32
CA GLN A 99 4.73 23.41 -17.01
C GLN A 99 5.60 22.56 -16.07
N GLU A 100 6.30 23.17 -15.13
CA GLU A 100 7.11 22.49 -14.10
C GLU A 100 6.26 21.57 -13.22
N VAL A 101 5.07 22.01 -12.81
CA VAL A 101 4.16 21.20 -11.98
C VAL A 101 3.62 20.00 -12.77
N ILE A 102 3.30 20.20 -14.06
CA ILE A 102 2.87 19.10 -14.95
C ILE A 102 4.02 18.11 -15.15
N LEU A 103 5.23 18.59 -15.35
CA LEU A 103 6.42 17.74 -15.46
C LEU A 103 6.65 16.95 -14.17
N GLY A 104 6.54 17.59 -13.01
CA GLY A 104 6.65 16.94 -11.72
C GLY A 104 5.61 15.82 -11.52
N ALA A 105 4.36 16.10 -11.91
CA ALA A 105 3.29 15.09 -11.88
C ALA A 105 3.56 13.92 -12.84
N ALA A 106 4.09 14.19 -14.01
CA ALA A 106 4.45 13.15 -14.99
C ALA A 106 5.60 12.26 -14.46
N ILE A 107 6.61 12.86 -13.83
CA ILE A 107 7.72 12.11 -13.19
C ILE A 107 7.16 11.17 -12.12
N ILE A 108 6.36 11.68 -11.21
CA ILE A 108 5.77 10.90 -10.11
C ILE A 108 4.82 9.83 -10.63
N LEU A 109 3.96 10.17 -11.60
CA LEU A 109 3.04 9.21 -12.21
C LEU A 109 3.79 8.05 -12.87
N THR A 110 4.84 8.36 -13.64
CA THR A 110 5.69 7.35 -14.30
C THR A 110 6.38 6.48 -13.27
N LEU A 111 6.98 7.07 -12.24
CA LEU A 111 7.65 6.34 -11.17
C LEU A 111 6.69 5.32 -10.51
N TYR A 112 5.48 5.74 -10.15
CA TYR A 112 4.52 4.86 -9.51
C TYR A 112 3.82 3.91 -10.49
N ALA A 113 3.72 4.25 -11.77
CA ALA A 113 3.29 3.30 -12.80
C ALA A 113 4.31 2.15 -12.95
N LEU A 114 5.59 2.42 -12.79
CA LEU A 114 6.64 1.40 -12.86
C LEU A 114 6.74 0.56 -11.57
N LEU A 115 6.80 1.22 -10.42
CA LEU A 115 7.02 0.56 -9.11
C LEU A 115 5.77 -0.08 -8.52
N GLY A 116 4.59 0.32 -8.97
CA GLY A 116 3.31 -0.11 -8.39
C GLY A 116 2.53 1.07 -7.83
N GLY A 117 1.37 1.39 -8.39
CA GLY A 117 0.64 2.63 -8.10
C GLY A 117 0.49 2.95 -6.61
N ARG A 118 0.04 1.98 -5.81
CA ARG A 118 -0.16 2.17 -4.36
C ARG A 118 1.10 2.00 -3.50
N VAL A 119 2.29 1.94 -4.09
CA VAL A 119 3.57 1.97 -3.35
C VAL A 119 3.66 3.25 -2.51
N TRP A 120 3.22 4.40 -3.05
CA TRP A 120 3.07 5.64 -2.29
C TRP A 120 2.38 5.42 -0.94
N CYS A 121 1.22 4.73 -0.94
CA CYS A 121 0.41 4.52 0.27
C CYS A 121 1.15 3.73 1.36
N ALA A 122 2.02 2.79 0.99
CA ALA A 122 2.72 1.95 1.96
C ALA A 122 4.10 2.47 2.35
N TRP A 123 4.77 3.22 1.48
CA TRP A 123 6.18 3.58 1.66
C TRP A 123 6.44 5.05 1.93
N VAL A 124 5.56 5.94 1.51
CA VAL A 124 5.75 7.40 1.64
C VAL A 124 4.69 8.03 2.53
N CYS A 125 3.42 7.67 2.35
CA CYS A 125 2.30 8.29 3.05
C CYS A 125 2.40 8.14 4.58
N PRO A 126 2.43 9.24 5.36
CA PRO A 126 2.55 9.18 6.81
C PRO A 126 1.27 8.64 7.48
N ILE A 127 0.09 8.84 6.88
CA ILE A 127 -1.18 8.33 7.41
C ILE A 127 -1.17 6.78 7.47
N ASN A 128 -0.38 6.11 6.64
CA ASN A 128 -0.20 4.66 6.77
C ASN A 128 0.39 4.23 8.12
N MET A 129 1.20 5.08 8.77
CA MET A 129 1.72 4.78 10.12
C MET A 129 0.58 4.79 11.14
N VAL A 130 -0.32 5.77 11.01
CA VAL A 130 -1.50 5.93 11.88
C VAL A 130 -2.45 4.74 11.74
N THR A 131 -2.78 4.37 10.49
CA THR A 131 -3.67 3.23 10.21
C THR A 131 -3.05 1.88 10.59
N ASP A 132 -1.73 1.74 10.48
CA ASP A 132 -1.02 0.54 10.95
C ASP A 132 -1.03 0.43 12.48
N LEU A 133 -0.87 1.56 13.18
CA LEU A 133 -0.95 1.61 14.64
C LEU A 133 -2.36 1.25 15.13
N SER A 134 -3.39 1.84 14.53
CA SER A 134 -4.78 1.51 14.86
C SER A 134 -5.10 0.04 14.59
N ALA A 135 -4.65 -0.51 13.46
CA ALA A 135 -4.84 -1.92 13.13
C ALA A 135 -4.07 -2.87 14.08
N TRP A 136 -2.91 -2.47 14.57
CA TRP A 136 -2.16 -3.22 15.58
C TRP A 136 -2.89 -3.20 16.93
N LEU A 137 -3.32 -2.01 17.40
CA LEU A 137 -4.03 -1.86 18.67
C LEU A 137 -5.37 -2.61 18.63
N ARG A 138 -6.10 -2.53 17.51
CA ARG A 138 -7.34 -3.26 17.28
C ARG A 138 -7.19 -4.77 17.46
N ARG A 139 -6.11 -5.35 16.91
CA ARG A 139 -5.81 -6.77 17.09
C ARG A 139 -5.50 -7.11 18.55
N ARG A 140 -4.83 -6.21 19.28
CA ARG A 140 -4.53 -6.39 20.70
C ARG A 140 -5.77 -6.33 21.58
N LEU A 141 -6.71 -5.44 21.24
CA LEU A 141 -7.97 -5.25 21.98
C LEU A 141 -9.08 -6.20 21.53
N GLY A 142 -8.87 -6.99 20.47
CA GLY A 142 -9.89 -7.92 19.96
C GLY A 142 -11.11 -7.23 19.35
N ILE A 143 -10.99 -5.97 18.89
CA ILE A 143 -12.11 -5.21 18.34
C ILE A 143 -12.44 -5.74 16.94
N SER A 144 -13.70 -6.16 16.73
CA SER A 144 -14.26 -6.55 15.43
C SER A 144 -14.73 -5.31 14.64
N ASP A 145 -14.97 -5.50 13.32
CA ASP A 145 -15.53 -4.44 12.49
C ASP A 145 -16.97 -4.14 12.87
N LEU A 146 -17.29 -2.87 13.12
CA LEU A 146 -18.64 -2.41 13.46
C LEU A 146 -19.53 -2.36 12.21
N PHE A 147 -18.95 -1.97 11.07
CA PHE A 147 -19.63 -1.89 9.79
C PHE A 147 -18.84 -2.63 8.70
N ARG A 148 -19.57 -3.09 7.68
CA ARG A 148 -18.99 -3.62 6.45
C ARG A 148 -19.19 -2.61 5.33
N LEU A 149 -18.12 -1.91 4.96
CA LEU A 149 -18.12 -0.98 3.85
C LEU A 149 -17.53 -1.66 2.61
N SER A 150 -18.13 -1.43 1.45
CA SER A 150 -17.58 -1.92 0.20
C SER A 150 -16.23 -1.25 -0.11
N ARG A 151 -15.27 -2.02 -0.61
CA ARG A 151 -13.98 -1.47 -1.08
C ARG A 151 -14.16 -0.54 -2.29
N ASN A 152 -15.26 -0.69 -3.02
CA ASN A 152 -15.57 0.16 -4.15
C ASN A 152 -15.96 1.58 -3.73
N THR A 153 -16.35 1.81 -2.48
CA THR A 153 -16.69 3.14 -1.94
C THR A 153 -15.58 4.16 -2.19
N ARG A 154 -14.29 3.77 -2.13
CA ARG A 154 -13.18 4.67 -2.43
C ARG A 154 -13.19 5.21 -3.87
N TYR A 155 -13.69 4.43 -4.85
CA TYR A 155 -13.85 4.90 -6.23
C TYR A 155 -15.02 5.86 -6.36
N THR A 156 -16.09 5.64 -5.59
CA THR A 156 -17.20 6.61 -5.48
C THR A 156 -16.69 7.92 -4.87
N VAL A 157 -15.91 7.85 -3.79
CA VAL A 157 -15.29 9.03 -3.18
C VAL A 157 -14.32 9.72 -4.13
N LEU A 158 -13.55 8.97 -4.95
CA LEU A 158 -12.68 9.52 -5.98
C LEU A 158 -13.48 10.34 -7.00
N VAL A 159 -14.56 9.77 -7.55
CA VAL A 159 -15.41 10.47 -8.51
C VAL A 159 -16.05 11.71 -7.86
N LEU A 160 -16.53 11.58 -6.62
CA LEU A 160 -17.11 12.70 -5.89
C LEU A 160 -16.09 13.81 -5.63
N ALA A 161 -14.86 13.49 -5.27
CA ALA A 161 -13.79 14.47 -5.07
C ALA A 161 -13.45 15.23 -6.36
N LEU A 162 -13.41 14.54 -7.51
CA LEU A 162 -13.19 15.16 -8.81
C LEU A 162 -14.37 16.05 -9.22
N LEU A 163 -15.61 15.57 -9.05
CA LEU A 163 -16.81 16.37 -9.33
C LEU A 163 -16.87 17.63 -8.43
N LEU A 164 -16.57 17.47 -7.16
CA LEU A 164 -16.54 18.59 -6.23
C LEU A 164 -15.48 19.61 -6.62
N SER A 165 -14.32 19.17 -7.09
CA SER A 165 -13.27 20.06 -7.59
C SER A 165 -13.74 20.88 -8.79
N VAL A 166 -14.46 20.26 -9.74
CA VAL A 166 -15.06 20.97 -10.90
C VAL A 166 -16.08 21.99 -10.43
N LEU A 167 -16.97 21.63 -9.50
CA LEU A 167 -18.05 22.49 -9.05
C LEU A 167 -17.56 23.67 -8.19
N THR A 168 -16.55 23.46 -7.38
CA THR A 168 -16.04 24.48 -6.44
C THR A 168 -14.90 25.33 -7.02
N GLY A 169 -14.30 24.89 -8.14
CA GLY A 169 -13.16 25.58 -8.73
C GLY A 169 -11.86 25.46 -7.92
N VAL A 170 -11.78 24.52 -6.95
CA VAL A 170 -10.60 24.29 -6.13
C VAL A 170 -10.30 22.79 -6.03
N ALA A 171 -9.05 22.40 -5.73
CA ALA A 171 -8.68 21.01 -5.49
C ALA A 171 -9.30 20.52 -4.16
N ALA A 172 -10.56 20.08 -4.22
CA ALA A 172 -11.41 19.85 -3.05
C ALA A 172 -10.82 18.85 -2.06
N PHE A 173 -10.18 17.77 -2.54
CA PHE A 173 -9.58 16.79 -1.64
C PHE A 173 -8.34 17.33 -0.89
N GLU A 174 -7.54 18.20 -1.50
CA GLU A 174 -6.36 18.78 -0.85
C GLU A 174 -6.72 19.59 0.42
N TRP A 175 -7.89 20.20 0.43
CA TRP A 175 -8.37 20.97 1.58
C TRP A 175 -8.74 20.10 2.79
N ILE A 176 -9.23 18.89 2.55
CA ILE A 176 -9.67 17.96 3.60
C ILE A 176 -8.73 16.77 3.79
N SER A 177 -7.61 16.75 3.05
CA SER A 177 -6.66 15.64 3.09
C SER A 177 -5.94 15.56 4.45
N PRO A 178 -6.08 14.45 5.20
CA PRO A 178 -5.32 14.28 6.44
C PRO A 178 -3.81 14.26 6.22
N ILE A 179 -3.37 13.92 5.00
CA ILE A 179 -1.96 13.90 4.61
C ILE A 179 -1.41 15.33 4.60
N SER A 180 -2.09 16.24 3.89
CA SER A 180 -1.72 17.65 3.77
C SER A 180 -1.84 18.35 5.13
N MET A 181 -2.89 18.03 5.90
CA MET A 181 -3.07 18.55 7.26
C MET A 181 -1.93 18.13 8.18
N LEU A 182 -1.58 16.84 8.24
CA LEU A 182 -0.49 16.34 9.06
C LEU A 182 0.84 16.99 8.69
N HIS A 183 1.13 17.09 7.39
CA HIS A 183 2.36 17.69 6.91
C HIS A 183 2.48 19.19 7.29
N ARG A 184 1.40 19.95 7.15
CA ARG A 184 1.36 21.38 7.55
C ARG A 184 1.60 21.56 9.04
N GLU A 185 0.95 20.75 9.87
CA GLU A 185 1.13 20.78 11.33
C GLU A 185 2.57 20.43 11.73
N LEU A 186 3.20 19.48 11.03
CA LEU A 186 4.57 19.10 11.30
C LEU A 186 5.55 20.24 11.00
N ILE A 187 5.31 20.99 9.93
CA ILE A 187 6.21 22.07 9.48
C ILE A 187 5.96 23.38 10.24
N PHE A 188 4.71 23.81 10.34
CA PHE A 188 4.36 25.14 10.85
C PHE A 188 3.98 25.13 12.33
N GLY A 189 3.78 23.99 12.93
CA GLY A 189 3.43 23.83 14.34
C GLY A 189 2.01 23.26 14.53
N ILE A 190 1.69 23.03 15.79
CA ILE A 190 0.43 22.36 16.16
C ILE A 190 -0.76 23.31 15.96
N GLY A 191 -1.67 22.91 15.07
CA GLY A 191 -2.97 23.56 14.85
C GLY A 191 -4.12 22.54 14.97
N LEU A 192 -5.20 22.76 14.24
CA LEU A 192 -6.36 21.87 14.26
C LEU A 192 -6.23 20.65 13.34
N GLY A 193 -5.21 20.57 12.51
CA GLY A 193 -5.01 19.44 11.57
C GLY A 193 -4.79 18.10 12.27
N TRP A 194 -4.27 18.10 13.51
CA TRP A 194 -4.15 16.88 14.31
C TRP A 194 -5.49 16.22 14.62
N THR A 195 -6.59 16.98 14.65
CA THR A 195 -7.94 16.44 14.86
C THR A 195 -8.36 15.52 13.71
N ALA A 196 -7.99 15.84 12.46
CA ALA A 196 -8.24 14.98 11.31
C ALA A 196 -7.45 13.66 11.40
N VAL A 197 -6.19 13.74 11.80
CA VAL A 197 -5.34 12.55 12.01
C VAL A 197 -5.89 11.68 13.14
N LEU A 198 -6.29 12.29 14.25
CA LEU A 198 -6.93 11.60 15.38
C LEU A 198 -8.27 11.00 14.93
N GLY A 199 -9.06 11.71 14.13
CA GLY A 199 -10.30 11.20 13.55
C GLY A 199 -10.08 9.95 12.70
N VAL A 200 -9.06 9.95 11.83
CA VAL A 200 -8.67 8.76 11.06
C VAL A 200 -8.24 7.60 11.99
N PHE A 201 -7.45 7.91 13.03
CA PHE A 201 -7.02 6.90 14.00
C PHE A 201 -8.19 6.24 14.73
N LEU A 202 -9.13 7.06 15.25
CA LEU A 202 -10.31 6.57 15.98
C LEU A 202 -11.27 5.82 15.05
N PHE A 203 -11.47 6.32 13.83
CA PHE A 203 -12.27 5.65 12.81
C PHE A 203 -11.72 4.26 12.48
N ASP A 204 -10.41 4.17 12.24
CA ASP A 204 -9.75 2.89 11.94
C ASP A 204 -9.70 1.97 13.18
N LEU A 205 -9.65 2.53 14.38
CA LEU A 205 -9.59 1.75 15.62
C LEU A 205 -10.95 1.16 16.00
N PHE A 206 -12.02 1.93 15.97
CA PHE A 206 -13.30 1.52 16.53
C PHE A 206 -14.31 1.07 15.46
N ILE A 207 -14.29 1.68 14.27
CA ILE A 207 -15.36 1.48 13.29
C ILE A 207 -14.99 0.41 12.28
N LEU A 208 -13.89 0.58 11.53
CA LEU A 208 -13.56 -0.30 10.42
C LEU A 208 -12.04 -0.44 10.26
N ARG A 209 -11.54 -1.67 10.24
CA ARG A 209 -10.10 -1.94 10.03
C ARG A 209 -9.63 -1.37 8.69
N ASN A 210 -8.58 -0.52 8.74
CA ASN A 210 -8.06 0.21 7.58
C ASN A 210 -9.16 0.95 6.79
N GLY A 211 -10.15 1.50 7.51
CA GLY A 211 -11.34 2.11 6.94
C GLY A 211 -11.00 3.32 6.06
N TRP A 212 -10.10 4.19 6.53
CA TRP A 212 -9.66 5.34 5.74
C TRP A 212 -8.92 4.88 4.48
N CYS A 213 -7.78 4.22 4.62
CA CYS A 213 -6.91 3.85 3.50
C CYS A 213 -7.55 2.83 2.54
N GLY A 214 -8.36 1.93 3.07
CA GLY A 214 -8.98 0.84 2.30
C GLY A 214 -10.32 1.17 1.67
N HIS A 215 -11.06 2.18 2.17
CA HIS A 215 -12.46 2.39 1.77
C HIS A 215 -12.80 3.83 1.42
N LEU A 216 -12.13 4.84 2.00
CA LEU A 216 -12.51 6.25 1.84
C LEU A 216 -11.49 7.07 1.06
N CYS A 217 -10.19 6.75 1.13
CA CYS A 217 -9.14 7.59 0.54
C CYS A 217 -9.18 7.61 -1.00
N PRO A 218 -9.53 8.75 -1.65
CA PRO A 218 -9.60 8.86 -3.10
C PRO A 218 -8.21 8.78 -3.75
N LEU A 219 -7.16 9.28 -3.08
CA LEU A 219 -5.78 9.16 -3.53
C LEU A 219 -5.39 7.68 -3.66
N GLY A 220 -5.79 6.84 -2.69
CA GLY A 220 -5.59 5.40 -2.75
C GLY A 220 -6.33 4.72 -3.89
N ALA A 221 -7.52 5.21 -4.27
CA ALA A 221 -8.26 4.76 -5.45
C ALA A 221 -7.56 5.16 -6.75
N PHE A 222 -7.12 6.42 -6.86
CA PHE A 222 -6.36 6.91 -8.01
C PHE A 222 -5.10 6.07 -8.25
N TYR A 223 -4.27 5.89 -7.23
CA TYR A 223 -3.07 5.06 -7.37
C TYR A 223 -3.36 3.58 -7.58
N ALA A 224 -4.53 3.06 -7.20
CA ALA A 224 -4.92 1.69 -7.54
C ALA A 224 -5.19 1.54 -9.05
N LEU A 225 -5.73 2.58 -9.72
CA LEU A 225 -5.90 2.60 -11.16
C LEU A 225 -4.54 2.63 -11.88
N VAL A 226 -3.64 3.52 -11.46
CA VAL A 226 -2.25 3.58 -11.95
C VAL A 226 -1.53 2.25 -11.73
N GLY A 227 -1.76 1.61 -10.60
CA GLY A 227 -1.18 0.33 -10.23
C GLY A 227 -1.52 -0.83 -11.16
N LYS A 228 -2.55 -0.73 -12.00
CA LYS A 228 -2.83 -1.75 -13.04
C LYS A 228 -1.69 -1.85 -14.07
N LEU A 229 -0.96 -0.77 -14.29
CA LEU A 229 0.17 -0.70 -15.22
C LEU A 229 1.50 -1.16 -14.60
N ALA A 230 1.54 -1.39 -13.30
CA ALA A 230 2.77 -1.66 -12.55
C ALA A 230 3.60 -2.82 -13.12
N LEU A 231 4.90 -2.59 -13.21
CA LEU A 231 5.88 -3.59 -13.60
C LEU A 231 6.35 -4.43 -12.40
N LEU A 232 6.54 -3.81 -11.24
CA LEU A 232 6.91 -4.53 -10.03
C LEU A 232 5.66 -5.19 -9.43
N ARG A 233 5.70 -6.52 -9.33
CA ARG A 233 4.58 -7.34 -8.85
C ARG A 233 5.07 -8.36 -7.81
N ILE A 234 4.14 -8.90 -7.07
CA ILE A 234 4.42 -10.04 -6.20
C ILE A 234 4.14 -11.30 -7.02
N ARG A 235 5.22 -12.04 -7.36
CA ARG A 235 5.15 -13.38 -7.94
C ARG A 235 4.52 -14.32 -6.95
N PHE A 236 3.72 -15.25 -7.42
CA PHE A 236 3.10 -16.31 -6.64
C PHE A 236 3.47 -17.68 -7.22
N ASP A 237 4.17 -18.48 -6.42
CA ASP A 237 4.57 -19.83 -6.79
C ASP A 237 3.53 -20.84 -6.28
N THR A 238 2.63 -21.27 -7.17
CA THR A 238 1.50 -22.13 -6.84
C THR A 238 1.89 -23.49 -6.27
N PRO A 239 2.89 -24.23 -6.84
CA PRO A 239 3.27 -25.55 -6.35
C PRO A 239 3.77 -25.59 -4.92
N THR A 240 4.32 -24.50 -4.41
CA THR A 240 4.88 -24.43 -3.06
C THR A 240 3.86 -24.00 -2.02
N CYS A 241 2.73 -23.39 -2.42
CA CYS A 241 1.73 -22.84 -1.52
C CYS A 241 0.89 -23.92 -0.81
N THR A 242 0.90 -23.93 0.52
CA THR A 242 0.09 -24.81 1.37
C THR A 242 -1.30 -24.25 1.73
N HIS A 243 -1.65 -23.06 1.24
CA HIS A 243 -2.91 -22.34 1.54
C HIS A 243 -3.15 -22.10 3.04
N CYS A 244 -2.11 -21.87 3.82
CA CYS A 244 -2.19 -21.61 5.26
C CYS A 244 -2.98 -20.34 5.64
N GLY A 245 -3.12 -19.36 4.70
CA GLY A 245 -3.87 -18.11 4.92
C GLY A 245 -3.14 -17.03 5.71
N GLU A 246 -1.89 -17.25 6.15
CA GLU A 246 -1.15 -16.26 6.96
C GLU A 246 -0.93 -14.94 6.21
N CYS A 247 -0.68 -15.00 4.90
CA CYS A 247 -0.54 -13.82 4.07
C CYS A 247 -1.81 -12.93 4.06
N ALA A 248 -3.00 -13.51 4.09
CA ALA A 248 -4.26 -12.77 4.12
C ALA A 248 -4.50 -12.09 5.48
N LYS A 249 -4.08 -12.71 6.60
CA LYS A 249 -4.24 -12.14 7.95
C LYS A 249 -3.47 -10.83 8.14
N VAL A 250 -2.29 -10.72 7.53
CA VAL A 250 -1.42 -9.53 7.66
C VAL A 250 -1.62 -8.50 6.57
N CYS A 251 -2.32 -8.86 5.50
CA CYS A 251 -2.56 -7.96 4.37
C CYS A 251 -3.51 -6.81 4.78
N PRO A 252 -3.17 -5.55 4.51
CA PRO A 252 -4.08 -4.43 4.73
C PRO A 252 -5.25 -4.45 3.74
N GLU A 253 -5.07 -5.10 2.59
CA GLU A 253 -6.03 -5.23 1.49
C GLU A 253 -6.23 -6.72 1.13
N PRO A 254 -6.89 -7.54 1.99
CA PRO A 254 -6.96 -8.99 1.79
C PRO A 254 -7.57 -9.43 0.46
N GLN A 255 -8.45 -8.61 -0.13
CA GLN A 255 -9.11 -8.90 -1.40
C GLN A 255 -8.13 -9.00 -2.59
N VAL A 256 -6.93 -8.38 -2.49
CA VAL A 256 -5.92 -8.49 -3.56
C VAL A 256 -5.28 -9.87 -3.61
N LEU A 257 -5.33 -10.61 -2.49
CA LEU A 257 -4.80 -11.97 -2.36
C LEU A 257 -5.81 -13.02 -2.83
N ASN A 258 -6.39 -12.85 -4.02
CA ASN A 258 -7.15 -13.90 -4.65
C ASN A 258 -6.18 -14.97 -5.17
N LEU A 259 -5.91 -15.99 -4.36
CA LEU A 259 -4.92 -17.02 -4.67
C LEU A 259 -5.28 -17.84 -5.91
N LYS A 260 -6.58 -18.01 -6.22
CA LYS A 260 -7.02 -18.69 -7.46
C LYS A 260 -6.63 -17.87 -8.70
N ALA A 261 -6.93 -16.59 -8.71
CA ALA A 261 -6.53 -15.69 -9.80
C ALA A 261 -5.01 -15.53 -9.87
N ALA A 262 -4.34 -15.46 -8.72
CA ALA A 262 -2.87 -15.39 -8.66
C ALA A 262 -2.20 -16.66 -9.19
N ALA A 263 -2.78 -17.84 -8.96
CA ALA A 263 -2.29 -19.09 -9.50
C ALA A 263 -2.38 -19.15 -11.03
N ALA A 264 -3.46 -18.60 -11.60
CA ALA A 264 -3.61 -18.53 -13.06
C ALA A 264 -2.68 -17.51 -13.73
N ALA A 265 -2.35 -16.41 -13.02
CA ALA A 265 -1.49 -15.34 -13.52
C ALA A 265 -0.01 -15.48 -13.15
N GLY A 266 0.33 -16.38 -12.23
CA GLY A 266 1.69 -16.48 -11.62
C GLY A 266 2.05 -15.31 -10.71
N MET A 267 1.13 -14.37 -10.45
CA MET A 267 1.38 -13.14 -9.69
C MET A 267 0.10 -12.55 -9.09
N ILE A 268 0.27 -11.65 -8.12
CA ILE A 268 -0.80 -10.79 -7.62
C ILE A 268 -1.02 -9.65 -8.65
N ALA A 269 -2.04 -9.80 -9.50
CA ALA A 269 -2.27 -8.90 -10.62
C ALA A 269 -3.04 -7.62 -10.25
N SER A 270 -3.66 -7.56 -9.06
CA SER A 270 -4.48 -6.42 -8.63
C SER A 270 -3.68 -5.12 -8.52
N GLY A 271 -4.15 -4.04 -9.13
CA GLY A 271 -3.60 -2.70 -8.98
C GLY A 271 -3.79 -2.12 -7.57
N GLU A 272 -4.65 -2.74 -6.76
CA GLU A 272 -4.89 -2.36 -5.37
C GLU A 272 -3.78 -2.84 -4.41
N CYS A 273 -2.87 -3.69 -4.87
CA CYS A 273 -1.73 -4.12 -4.08
C CYS A 273 -0.82 -2.93 -3.77
N THR A 274 -0.51 -2.75 -2.48
CA THR A 274 0.35 -1.66 -2.00
C THR A 274 1.85 -1.99 -2.08
N ASN A 275 2.22 -3.18 -2.55
CA ASN A 275 3.59 -3.69 -2.57
C ASN A 275 4.32 -3.50 -1.22
N CYS A 276 3.60 -3.68 -0.12
CA CYS A 276 4.15 -3.48 1.23
C CYS A 276 5.04 -4.64 1.72
N GLY A 277 5.02 -5.78 1.05
CA GLY A 277 5.85 -6.95 1.34
C GLY A 277 5.48 -7.77 2.57
N ARG A 278 4.41 -7.44 3.32
CA ARG A 278 4.02 -8.17 4.53
C ARG A 278 3.71 -9.65 4.27
N CYS A 279 3.07 -9.94 3.15
CA CYS A 279 2.76 -11.32 2.75
C CYS A 279 4.03 -12.14 2.43
N ILE A 280 5.09 -11.48 1.98
CA ILE A 280 6.39 -12.11 1.68
C ILE A 280 7.07 -12.53 2.98
N THR A 281 7.17 -11.60 3.94
CA THR A 281 7.93 -11.82 5.18
C THR A 281 7.32 -12.83 6.13
N ILE A 282 6.02 -13.11 5.99
CA ILE A 282 5.29 -14.05 6.87
C ILE A 282 5.03 -15.40 6.20
N CYS A 283 5.35 -15.56 4.92
CA CYS A 283 5.14 -16.81 4.20
C CYS A 283 6.15 -17.87 4.64
N PRO A 284 5.71 -18.98 5.27
CA PRO A 284 6.64 -20.00 5.73
C PRO A 284 7.24 -20.85 4.59
N GLU A 285 6.66 -20.78 3.40
CA GLU A 285 7.06 -21.56 2.22
C GLU A 285 7.70 -20.69 1.13
N ASP A 286 7.98 -19.40 1.41
CA ASP A 286 8.59 -18.43 0.48
C ASP A 286 7.92 -18.36 -0.92
N THR A 287 6.60 -18.62 -0.97
CA THR A 287 5.82 -18.69 -2.22
C THR A 287 5.59 -17.32 -2.86
N LEU A 288 5.80 -16.25 -2.10
CA LEU A 288 5.55 -14.87 -2.52
C LEU A 288 6.86 -14.09 -2.54
N GLN A 289 7.19 -13.48 -3.68
CA GLN A 289 8.42 -12.72 -3.87
C GLN A 289 8.18 -11.51 -4.78
N PHE A 290 8.95 -10.43 -4.60
CA PHE A 290 8.95 -9.34 -5.57
C PHE A 290 9.59 -9.78 -6.88
N ASN A 291 8.94 -9.47 -8.01
CA ASN A 291 9.50 -9.74 -9.33
C ASN A 291 8.95 -8.73 -10.35
N LEU A 292 9.64 -8.59 -11.47
CA LEU A 292 9.16 -7.78 -12.58
C LEU A 292 8.16 -8.59 -13.42
N ARG A 293 7.03 -7.96 -13.74
CA ARG A 293 5.90 -8.60 -14.45
C ARG A 293 6.32 -9.36 -15.72
N ARG A 294 7.27 -8.85 -16.50
CA ARG A 294 7.76 -9.47 -17.74
C ARG A 294 8.56 -10.76 -17.53
N PHE A 295 9.01 -11.02 -16.30
CA PHE A 295 9.76 -12.24 -15.94
C PHE A 295 8.87 -13.23 -15.18
N ILE A 296 7.59 -12.94 -15.02
CA ILE A 296 6.63 -13.84 -14.39
C ILE A 296 5.94 -14.59 -15.51
N GLU A 297 6.35 -15.82 -15.75
CA GLU A 297 5.66 -16.73 -16.64
C GLU A 297 4.39 -17.22 -15.94
N ALA A 298 3.26 -17.22 -16.68
CA ALA A 298 2.07 -17.88 -16.19
C ALA A 298 2.36 -19.38 -16.06
N PRO A 299 1.96 -20.05 -14.95
CA PRO A 299 2.17 -21.48 -14.81
C PRO A 299 1.49 -22.18 -16.01
N LEU A 300 2.21 -23.11 -16.63
CA LEU A 300 1.67 -23.96 -17.69
C LEU A 300 0.35 -24.56 -17.19
N LYS A 301 -0.71 -24.41 -17.96
CA LYS A 301 -1.99 -25.07 -17.64
C LYS A 301 -1.67 -26.55 -17.41
N PRO A 302 -2.13 -27.17 -16.30
CA PRO A 302 -1.92 -28.58 -16.12
C PRO A 302 -2.50 -29.31 -17.35
N ASP A 303 -1.67 -30.14 -17.95
CA ASP A 303 -2.02 -30.89 -19.15
C ASP A 303 -3.24 -31.78 -18.80
N THR A 304 -4.41 -31.43 -19.34
CA THR A 304 -5.66 -32.13 -19.12
C THR A 304 -5.64 -33.55 -19.70
N THR A 305 -4.58 -33.89 -20.41
CA THR A 305 -4.40 -35.20 -21.05
C THR A 305 -4.12 -36.33 -20.04
N GLN A 306 -3.51 -36.01 -18.87
CA GLN A 306 -3.21 -37.04 -17.84
C GLN A 306 -4.38 -37.41 -16.94
N SER A 307 -5.47 -36.64 -16.92
CA SER A 307 -6.65 -36.97 -16.09
C SER A 307 -7.55 -38.03 -16.73
N ASN A 308 -7.46 -38.23 -18.04
CA ASN A 308 -8.29 -39.22 -18.76
C ASN A 308 -7.69 -40.64 -18.71
N GLN A 309 -6.38 -40.77 -18.51
CA GLN A 309 -5.76 -42.13 -18.42
C GLN A 309 -5.97 -42.83 -17.07
N ARG A 310 -6.36 -42.08 -16.01
CA ARG A 310 -6.68 -42.71 -14.71
C ARG A 310 -8.17 -43.08 -14.52
N ARG A 311 -9.02 -42.81 -15.50
CA ARG A 311 -10.44 -43.21 -15.49
C ARG A 311 -10.73 -44.47 -16.31
N THR A 312 -9.74 -45.01 -17.00
CA THR A 312 -9.86 -46.19 -17.85
C THR A 312 -8.96 -47.35 -17.41
N ALA A 313 -8.43 -47.35 -16.18
CA ALA A 313 -7.69 -48.46 -15.58
C ALA A 313 -8.43 -48.97 -14.31
#